data_da1d84e61fa5983110dbb3f377f5c304
#
_entry.id   da1d84e61fa5983110dbb3f377f5c304
#
_cell.length_a   1.000
_cell.length_b   1.000
_cell.length_c   1.000
_cell.angle_alpha   90.00
_cell.angle_beta   90.00
_cell.angle_gamma   90.00
#
_symmetry.space_group_name_H-M   'P 1'
#
loop_
_entity.id
_entity.type
_entity.pdbx_description
1 polymer ?
#
loop_
_entity_poly.entity_id
_entity_poly.type
_entity_poly.pdbx_seq_one_letter_code
_entity_poly.pdbx_strand_id
1 'polypeptide(L)'
;MFVVEGPLLIAQAIAAGWEIEAQFAAPGAEAVPSSAPMYELAPNVIERVASTEAPQPVLAVVRQRDSVLPTDADFVMVAHRLADPGNAGTIIRSAEAAGAQAVVFTPGSVDPFNPKVVRATAGSLFRIPVVSAELDVLKAAGLRVLATSSHHGTAYTEADLTGRVAVVVGNEAHGVPGDAPVDGWLTIPHAAAVESLNVAMAATVLAFEVARQRRHR
;
A
#
# COMPACT_ATOMS: atom_id res chain seq x y z
N MET A 1 -12.14 -9.65 7.73
CA MET A 1 -11.62 -10.76 6.91
C MET A 1 -11.53 -10.30 5.47
N PHE A 2 -10.57 -10.84 4.72
CA PHE A 2 -10.39 -10.53 3.29
C PHE A 2 -9.91 -11.77 2.53
N VAL A 3 -9.99 -11.71 1.19
CA VAL A 3 -9.63 -12.83 0.32
C VAL A 3 -8.22 -12.63 -0.25
N VAL A 4 -7.43 -13.68 -0.21
CA VAL A 4 -6.11 -13.78 -0.84
C VAL A 4 -6.17 -14.85 -1.92
N GLU A 5 -5.78 -14.47 -3.13
CA GLU A 5 -5.84 -15.33 -4.32
C GLU A 5 -4.44 -15.78 -4.74
N GLY A 6 -4.26 -17.08 -4.86
CA GLY A 6 -3.06 -17.73 -5.36
C GLY A 6 -2.10 -18.26 -4.30
N PRO A 7 -1.50 -19.42 -4.54
CA PRO A 7 -0.70 -20.14 -3.55
C PRO A 7 0.52 -19.35 -3.07
N LEU A 8 1.13 -18.55 -3.95
CA LEU A 8 2.30 -17.73 -3.59
C LEU A 8 1.96 -16.66 -2.54
N LEU A 9 0.85 -15.92 -2.74
CA LEU A 9 0.43 -14.89 -1.79
C LEU A 9 -0.06 -15.49 -0.48
N ILE A 10 -0.75 -16.64 -0.53
CA ILE A 10 -1.18 -17.37 0.65
C ILE A 10 0.04 -17.83 1.48
N ALA A 11 1.07 -18.37 0.81
CA ALA A 11 2.30 -18.76 1.48
C ALA A 11 3.01 -17.57 2.14
N GLN A 12 3.01 -16.40 1.50
CA GLN A 12 3.58 -15.18 2.08
C GLN A 12 2.78 -14.68 3.28
N ALA A 13 1.45 -14.75 3.25
CA ALA A 13 0.60 -14.41 4.39
C ALA A 13 0.91 -15.33 5.58
N ILE A 14 1.00 -16.65 5.34
CA ILE A 14 1.35 -17.64 6.37
C ILE A 14 2.75 -17.36 6.94
N ALA A 15 3.76 -17.14 6.07
CA ALA A 15 5.12 -16.84 6.49
C ALA A 15 5.24 -15.56 7.32
N ALA A 16 4.38 -14.56 7.05
CA ALA A 16 4.26 -13.34 7.83
C ALA A 16 3.37 -13.49 9.09
N GLY A 17 2.95 -14.71 9.40
CA GLY A 17 2.19 -15.05 10.59
C GLY A 17 0.73 -14.60 10.57
N TRP A 18 0.14 -14.32 9.39
CA TRP A 18 -1.28 -14.01 9.29
C TRP A 18 -2.13 -15.26 9.51
N GLU A 19 -3.26 -15.09 10.20
CA GLU A 19 -4.18 -16.16 10.48
C GLU A 19 -5.04 -16.46 9.26
N ILE A 20 -4.95 -17.71 8.79
CA ILE A 20 -5.77 -18.22 7.69
C ILE A 20 -7.00 -18.90 8.32
N GLU A 21 -8.19 -18.40 8.02
CA GLU A 21 -9.46 -18.98 8.50
C GLU A 21 -9.81 -20.25 7.75
N ALA A 22 -9.64 -20.21 6.42
CA ALA A 22 -9.92 -21.34 5.54
C ALA A 22 -9.22 -21.17 4.19
N GLN A 23 -8.97 -22.29 3.52
CA GLN A 23 -8.54 -22.34 2.14
C GLN A 23 -9.61 -23.01 1.27
N PHE A 24 -9.72 -22.58 0.03
CA PHE A 24 -10.65 -23.09 -0.96
C PHE A 24 -9.87 -23.40 -2.23
N ALA A 25 -9.96 -24.63 -2.71
CA ALA A 25 -9.18 -25.12 -3.84
C ALA A 25 -10.07 -25.60 -4.98
N ALA A 26 -9.63 -25.39 -6.21
CA ALA A 26 -10.21 -26.04 -7.38
C ALA A 26 -10.00 -27.56 -7.29
N PRO A 27 -10.82 -28.38 -7.96
CA PRO A 27 -10.66 -29.83 -7.98
C PRO A 27 -9.24 -30.23 -8.39
N GLY A 28 -8.61 -31.06 -7.57
CA GLY A 28 -7.25 -31.53 -7.77
C GLY A 28 -6.14 -30.53 -7.47
N ALA A 29 -6.44 -29.32 -7.00
CA ALA A 29 -5.46 -28.38 -6.54
C ALA A 29 -5.11 -28.61 -5.06
N GLU A 30 -3.83 -28.44 -4.71
CA GLU A 30 -3.35 -28.62 -3.34
C GLU A 30 -3.43 -27.31 -2.56
N ALA A 31 -3.88 -27.40 -1.31
CA ALA A 31 -3.82 -26.28 -0.37
C ALA A 31 -2.37 -25.91 -0.03
N VAL A 32 -2.15 -24.65 0.34
CA VAL A 32 -0.87 -24.23 0.90
C VAL A 32 -0.76 -24.78 2.32
N PRO A 33 0.36 -25.41 2.72
CA PRO A 33 0.51 -26.02 4.03
C PRO A 33 0.22 -25.02 5.17
N SER A 34 -0.78 -25.33 5.98
CA SER A 34 -1.20 -24.54 7.14
C SER A 34 -2.09 -25.39 8.07
N SER A 35 -2.45 -24.86 9.25
CA SER A 35 -3.43 -25.49 10.14
C SER A 35 -4.90 -25.17 9.76
N ALA A 36 -5.14 -24.30 8.78
CA ALA A 36 -6.47 -23.91 8.37
C ALA A 36 -7.18 -25.04 7.61
N PRO A 37 -8.51 -25.19 7.78
CA PRO A 37 -9.28 -26.15 7.01
C PRO A 37 -9.24 -25.83 5.51
N MET A 38 -9.21 -26.87 4.68
CA MET A 38 -9.28 -26.77 3.23
C MET A 38 -10.60 -27.39 2.74
N TYR A 39 -11.24 -26.69 1.81
CA TYR A 39 -12.46 -27.09 1.15
C TYR A 39 -12.25 -27.15 -0.35
N GLU A 40 -12.57 -28.29 -0.97
CA GLU A 40 -12.60 -28.37 -2.42
C GLU A 40 -13.90 -27.73 -2.95
N LEU A 41 -13.75 -26.85 -3.92
CA LEU A 41 -14.87 -26.19 -4.60
C LEU A 41 -15.34 -26.99 -5.81
N ALA A 42 -16.63 -26.87 -6.15
CA ALA A 42 -17.11 -27.41 -7.42
C ALA A 42 -16.41 -26.71 -8.61
N PRO A 43 -16.24 -27.38 -9.75
CA PRO A 43 -15.38 -26.93 -10.86
C PRO A 43 -15.60 -25.50 -11.36
N ASN A 44 -16.82 -24.99 -11.30
CA ASN A 44 -17.19 -23.66 -11.81
C ASN A 44 -17.30 -22.58 -10.71
N VAL A 45 -17.07 -22.93 -9.45
CA VAL A 45 -17.25 -21.98 -8.34
C VAL A 45 -16.08 -21.04 -8.24
N ILE A 46 -14.86 -21.54 -8.44
CA ILE A 46 -13.66 -20.71 -8.32
C ILE A 46 -13.66 -19.55 -9.34
N GLU A 47 -14.16 -19.81 -10.55
CA GLU A 47 -14.30 -18.78 -11.59
C GLU A 47 -15.28 -17.67 -11.21
N ARG A 48 -16.28 -17.99 -10.37
CA ARG A 48 -17.29 -17.02 -9.91
C ARG A 48 -16.84 -16.19 -8.72
N VAL A 49 -15.96 -16.73 -7.88
CA VAL A 49 -15.51 -16.05 -6.64
C VAL A 49 -14.16 -15.38 -6.81
N ALA A 50 -13.39 -15.78 -7.82
CA ALA A 50 -12.12 -15.15 -8.12
C ALA A 50 -12.31 -13.72 -8.64
N SER A 51 -11.34 -12.87 -8.36
CA SER A 51 -11.33 -11.46 -8.76
C SER A 51 -10.66 -11.22 -10.13
N THR A 52 -10.26 -12.30 -10.84
CA THR A 52 -9.47 -12.25 -12.08
C THR A 52 -10.13 -13.02 -13.21
N GLU A 53 -9.81 -12.64 -14.46
CA GLU A 53 -10.21 -13.38 -15.66
C GLU A 53 -9.52 -14.75 -15.78
N ALA A 54 -8.34 -14.89 -15.14
CA ALA A 54 -7.61 -16.15 -15.02
C ALA A 54 -7.45 -16.51 -13.54
N PRO A 55 -8.45 -17.19 -12.94
CA PRO A 55 -8.48 -17.53 -11.53
C PRO A 55 -7.29 -18.39 -11.11
N GLN A 56 -6.72 -18.07 -9.95
CA GLN A 56 -5.75 -18.95 -9.33
C GLN A 56 -6.46 -20.16 -8.71
N PRO A 57 -5.82 -21.34 -8.69
CA PRO A 57 -6.47 -22.58 -8.27
C PRO A 57 -6.76 -22.65 -6.77
N VAL A 58 -6.21 -21.75 -5.95
CA VAL A 58 -6.42 -21.71 -4.51
C VAL A 58 -6.72 -20.29 -4.05
N LEU A 59 -7.71 -20.17 -3.18
CA LEU A 59 -8.10 -18.95 -2.47
C LEU A 59 -7.95 -19.19 -0.96
N ALA A 60 -7.67 -18.14 -0.20
CA ALA A 60 -7.74 -18.19 1.26
C ALA A 60 -8.57 -17.01 1.80
N VAL A 61 -9.29 -17.28 2.88
CA VAL A 61 -9.87 -16.23 3.73
C VAL A 61 -8.90 -15.98 4.86
N VAL A 62 -8.45 -14.75 4.98
CA VAL A 62 -7.44 -14.31 5.94
C VAL A 62 -8.07 -13.35 6.94
N ARG A 63 -7.72 -13.50 8.22
CA ARG A 63 -8.18 -12.59 9.27
C ARG A 63 -7.45 -11.26 9.15
N GLN A 64 -8.21 -10.18 8.95
CA GLN A 64 -7.68 -8.83 8.97
C GLN A 64 -7.17 -8.47 10.36
N ARG A 65 -6.02 -7.80 10.42
CA ARG A 65 -5.45 -7.26 11.65
C ARG A 65 -5.63 -5.76 11.67
N ASP A 66 -5.97 -5.22 12.81
CA ASP A 66 -5.92 -3.79 13.04
C ASP A 66 -4.45 -3.40 13.22
N SER A 67 -3.95 -2.63 12.27
CA SER A 67 -2.60 -2.08 12.34
C SER A 67 -2.65 -0.68 12.94
N VAL A 68 -1.69 -0.39 13.81
CA VAL A 68 -1.49 0.95 14.36
C VAL A 68 -0.20 1.55 13.81
N LEU A 69 -0.15 2.86 13.74
CA LEU A 69 1.08 3.56 13.36
C LEU A 69 2.17 3.28 14.41
N PRO A 70 3.34 2.73 14.02
CA PRO A 70 4.43 2.52 14.98
C PRO A 70 4.84 3.86 15.63
N THR A 71 5.02 3.87 16.93
CA THR A 71 5.33 5.10 17.70
C THR A 71 6.69 5.68 17.37
N ASP A 72 7.61 4.84 16.93
CA ASP A 72 8.96 5.16 16.47
C ASP A 72 9.06 5.37 14.96
N ALA A 73 7.93 5.31 14.23
CA ALA A 73 7.94 5.53 12.80
C ALA A 73 8.56 6.88 12.45
N ASP A 74 9.54 6.85 11.58
CA ASP A 74 10.24 8.04 11.10
C ASP A 74 10.07 8.26 9.58
N PHE A 75 9.62 7.21 8.85
CA PHE A 75 9.24 7.31 7.45
C PHE A 75 7.91 6.59 7.18
N VAL A 76 6.93 7.35 6.72
CA VAL A 76 5.58 6.88 6.39
C VAL A 76 5.19 7.35 4.99
N MET A 77 4.64 6.44 4.17
CA MET A 77 3.97 6.83 2.93
C MET A 77 2.48 7.00 3.18
N VAL A 78 1.88 8.02 2.58
CA VAL A 78 0.46 8.32 2.75
C VAL A 78 -0.24 8.39 1.41
N ALA A 79 -1.26 7.57 1.24
CA ALA A 79 -2.20 7.57 0.12
C ALA A 79 -3.44 8.38 0.53
N HIS A 80 -3.54 9.63 0.04
CA HIS A 80 -4.64 10.53 0.40
C HIS A 80 -5.77 10.43 -0.62
N ARG A 81 -6.93 9.86 -0.19
CA ARG A 81 -8.12 9.65 -1.02
C ARG A 81 -7.83 8.95 -2.34
N LEU A 82 -6.91 8.01 -2.32
CA LEU A 82 -6.52 7.24 -3.49
C LEU A 82 -7.66 6.34 -3.94
N ALA A 83 -7.99 6.35 -5.23
CA ALA A 83 -9.14 5.62 -5.76
C ALA A 83 -8.76 4.31 -6.47
N ASP A 84 -7.63 4.26 -7.17
CA ASP A 84 -7.24 3.10 -7.99
C ASP A 84 -6.57 1.99 -7.18
N PRO A 85 -7.09 0.75 -7.23
CA PRO A 85 -6.52 -0.39 -6.51
C PRO A 85 -5.09 -0.77 -6.96
N GLY A 86 -4.77 -0.58 -8.24
CA GLY A 86 -3.45 -0.86 -8.78
C GLY A 86 -2.39 0.09 -8.24
N ASN A 87 -2.73 1.39 -8.19
CA ASN A 87 -1.88 2.41 -7.58
C ASN A 87 -1.68 2.14 -6.09
N ALA A 88 -2.75 1.79 -5.36
CA ALA A 88 -2.69 1.46 -3.94
C ALA A 88 -1.69 0.31 -3.66
N GLY A 89 -1.82 -0.79 -4.39
CA GLY A 89 -0.91 -1.92 -4.24
C GLY A 89 0.53 -1.59 -4.60
N THR A 90 0.75 -0.81 -5.66
CA THR A 90 2.09 -0.35 -6.08
C THR A 90 2.72 0.56 -5.03
N ILE A 91 1.94 1.46 -4.40
CA ILE A 91 2.43 2.33 -3.33
C ILE A 91 2.86 1.51 -2.12
N ILE A 92 2.05 0.54 -1.67
CA ILE A 92 2.40 -0.35 -0.55
C ILE A 92 3.71 -1.08 -0.84
N ARG A 93 3.85 -1.63 -2.05
CA ARG A 93 5.04 -2.36 -2.49
C ARG A 93 6.28 -1.46 -2.53
N SER A 94 6.18 -0.27 -3.09
CA SER A 94 7.28 0.68 -3.18
C SER A 94 7.69 1.22 -1.80
N ALA A 95 6.72 1.46 -0.92
CA ALA A 95 6.96 1.91 0.44
C ALA A 95 7.75 0.87 1.25
N GLU A 96 7.34 -0.41 1.21
CA GLU A 96 8.09 -1.50 1.86
C GLU A 96 9.51 -1.58 1.30
N ALA A 97 9.66 -1.60 -0.03
CA ALA A 97 10.96 -1.72 -0.68
C ALA A 97 11.91 -0.54 -0.37
N ALA A 98 11.37 0.65 -0.12
CA ALA A 98 12.12 1.84 0.26
C ALA A 98 12.37 1.95 1.77
N GLY A 99 11.85 1.03 2.59
CA GLY A 99 12.05 1.00 4.04
C GLY A 99 11.10 1.92 4.82
N ALA A 100 9.94 2.25 4.25
CA ALA A 100 8.88 2.88 5.04
C ALA A 100 8.40 1.95 6.15
N GLN A 101 8.06 2.50 7.30
CA GLN A 101 7.63 1.74 8.47
C GLN A 101 6.11 1.58 8.56
N ALA A 102 5.37 2.34 7.76
CA ALA A 102 3.93 2.18 7.57
C ALA A 102 3.48 2.80 6.25
N VAL A 103 2.33 2.34 5.76
CA VAL A 103 1.55 3.04 4.73
C VAL A 103 0.21 3.45 5.34
N VAL A 104 -0.13 4.72 5.19
CA VAL A 104 -1.39 5.26 5.69
C VAL A 104 -2.33 5.54 4.53
N PHE A 105 -3.55 5.05 4.64
CA PHE A 105 -4.66 5.40 3.75
C PHE A 105 -5.59 6.35 4.48
N THR A 106 -5.81 7.55 3.95
CA THR A 106 -6.78 8.45 4.57
C THR A 106 -8.21 8.02 4.22
N PRO A 107 -9.20 8.37 5.05
CA PRO A 107 -10.61 8.11 4.75
C PRO A 107 -11.00 8.58 3.35
N GLY A 108 -11.81 7.77 2.67
CA GLY A 108 -12.18 7.97 1.26
C GLY A 108 -11.21 7.37 0.25
N SER A 109 -10.16 6.69 0.70
CA SER A 109 -9.30 5.87 -0.16
C SER A 109 -9.93 4.50 -0.41
N VAL A 110 -9.45 3.82 -1.47
CA VAL A 110 -9.75 2.42 -1.74
C VAL A 110 -9.36 1.55 -0.54
N ASP A 111 -10.15 0.53 -0.25
CA ASP A 111 -9.85 -0.44 0.80
C ASP A 111 -8.53 -1.18 0.49
N PRO A 112 -7.50 -1.08 1.33
CA PRO A 112 -6.23 -1.78 1.12
C PRO A 112 -6.37 -3.31 1.15
N PHE A 113 -7.45 -3.84 1.71
CA PHE A 113 -7.76 -5.27 1.73
C PHE A 113 -8.68 -5.71 0.57
N ASN A 114 -9.02 -4.82 -0.34
CA ASN A 114 -9.67 -5.19 -1.59
C ASN A 114 -8.80 -6.20 -2.36
N PRO A 115 -9.35 -7.30 -2.90
CA PRO A 115 -8.58 -8.35 -3.57
C PRO A 115 -7.65 -7.87 -4.70
N LYS A 116 -8.05 -6.81 -5.42
CA LYS A 116 -7.20 -6.19 -6.46
C LYS A 116 -5.99 -5.48 -5.86
N VAL A 117 -6.15 -4.79 -4.72
CA VAL A 117 -5.04 -4.18 -3.97
C VAL A 117 -4.12 -5.26 -3.45
N VAL A 118 -4.66 -6.25 -2.73
CA VAL A 118 -3.89 -7.37 -2.14
C VAL A 118 -2.99 -8.01 -3.20
N ARG A 119 -3.54 -8.32 -4.37
CA ARG A 119 -2.76 -8.89 -5.48
C ARG A 119 -1.67 -7.95 -5.98
N ALA A 120 -1.99 -6.66 -6.16
CA ALA A 120 -1.03 -5.66 -6.66
C ALA A 120 0.13 -5.41 -5.70
N THR A 121 -0.03 -5.69 -4.40
CA THR A 121 1.06 -5.57 -3.41
C THR A 121 2.15 -6.62 -3.59
N ALA A 122 1.90 -7.71 -4.30
CA ALA A 122 2.81 -8.86 -4.41
C ALA A 122 3.32 -9.36 -3.03
N GLY A 123 2.45 -9.28 -2.00
CA GLY A 123 2.72 -9.74 -0.63
C GLY A 123 3.28 -8.68 0.32
N SER A 124 3.61 -7.48 -0.14
CA SER A 124 4.07 -6.39 0.74
C SER A 124 3.07 -6.03 1.83
N LEU A 125 1.76 -6.16 1.55
CA LEU A 125 0.68 -5.97 2.53
C LEU A 125 0.86 -6.79 3.82
N PHE A 126 1.48 -7.96 3.71
CA PHE A 126 1.65 -8.85 4.85
C PHE A 126 2.83 -8.47 5.76
N ARG A 127 3.72 -7.59 5.30
CA ARG A 127 4.99 -7.28 5.97
C ARG A 127 5.10 -5.84 6.47
N ILE A 128 4.38 -4.90 5.86
CA ILE A 128 4.36 -3.50 6.28
C ILE A 128 2.99 -3.16 6.92
N PRO A 129 2.95 -2.45 8.06
CA PRO A 129 1.71 -1.95 8.64
C PRO A 129 0.95 -1.05 7.65
N VAL A 130 -0.32 -1.38 7.40
CA VAL A 130 -1.23 -0.53 6.63
C VAL A 130 -2.29 0.00 7.57
N VAL A 131 -2.36 1.32 7.71
CA VAL A 131 -3.13 2.03 8.74
C VAL A 131 -4.16 2.95 8.08
N SER A 132 -5.35 3.07 8.64
CA SER A 132 -6.32 4.11 8.27
C SER A 132 -6.22 5.27 9.28
N ALA A 133 -5.86 6.46 8.81
CA ALA A 133 -5.77 7.64 9.67
C ALA A 133 -5.89 8.95 8.88
N GLU A 134 -6.33 10.01 9.55
CA GLU A 134 -6.29 11.38 9.02
C GLU A 134 -4.88 11.98 9.13
N LEU A 135 -4.60 13.02 8.33
CA LEU A 135 -3.29 13.66 8.30
C LEU A 135 -2.89 14.29 9.65
N ASP A 136 -3.87 14.81 10.40
CA ASP A 136 -3.64 15.39 11.73
C ASP A 136 -3.10 14.38 12.73
N VAL A 137 -3.45 13.10 12.61
CA VAL A 137 -2.92 12.03 13.47
C VAL A 137 -1.42 11.88 13.25
N LEU A 138 -0.94 12.02 12.01
CA LEU A 138 0.49 11.94 11.67
C LEU A 138 1.27 13.13 12.25
N LYS A 139 0.69 14.33 12.18
CA LYS A 139 1.27 15.53 12.82
C LYS A 139 1.35 15.38 14.33
N ALA A 140 0.27 14.89 14.95
CA ALA A 140 0.23 14.63 16.39
C ALA A 140 1.27 13.56 16.82
N ALA A 141 1.60 12.61 15.94
CA ALA A 141 2.68 11.64 16.13
C ALA A 141 4.08 12.23 15.93
N GLY A 142 4.21 13.52 15.61
CA GLY A 142 5.49 14.22 15.41
C GLY A 142 6.14 13.96 14.05
N LEU A 143 5.38 13.52 13.06
CA LEU A 143 5.84 13.41 11.68
C LEU A 143 5.64 14.76 10.98
N ARG A 144 6.64 15.19 10.21
CA ARG A 144 6.50 16.31 9.27
C ARG A 144 5.74 15.81 8.04
N VAL A 145 4.54 16.33 7.82
CA VAL A 145 3.64 15.90 6.74
C VAL A 145 3.93 16.74 5.49
N LEU A 146 4.46 16.09 4.44
CA LEU A 146 4.85 16.72 3.18
C LEU A 146 3.97 16.19 2.06
N ALA A 147 3.11 17.05 1.53
CA ALA A 147 2.24 16.70 0.41
C ALA A 147 2.94 16.88 -0.94
N THR A 148 2.44 16.20 -1.97
CA THR A 148 2.97 16.31 -3.32
C THR A 148 2.08 17.17 -4.22
N SER A 149 2.71 17.99 -5.05
CA SER A 149 2.06 18.75 -6.12
C SER A 149 2.89 18.67 -7.40
N SER A 150 2.20 18.61 -8.55
CA SER A 150 2.86 18.72 -9.87
C SER A 150 3.19 20.16 -10.26
N HIS A 151 2.65 21.15 -9.52
CA HIS A 151 2.73 22.56 -9.93
C HIS A 151 3.56 23.43 -9.00
N HIS A 152 3.74 23.04 -7.73
CA HIS A 152 4.46 23.85 -6.75
C HIS A 152 5.07 22.97 -5.64
N GLY A 153 6.00 23.54 -4.90
CA GLY A 153 6.69 22.89 -3.80
C GLY A 153 8.21 22.90 -3.97
N THR A 154 8.90 22.42 -2.94
CA THR A 154 10.34 22.20 -3.00
C THR A 154 10.64 21.00 -3.87
N ALA A 155 11.61 21.10 -4.78
CA ALA A 155 12.06 19.95 -5.54
C ALA A 155 12.47 18.81 -4.61
N TYR A 156 11.99 17.61 -4.87
CA TYR A 156 12.18 16.45 -3.96
C TYR A 156 13.66 16.17 -3.66
N THR A 157 14.56 16.52 -4.59
CA THR A 157 16.01 16.38 -4.45
C THR A 157 16.65 17.44 -3.55
N GLU A 158 15.95 18.57 -3.31
CA GLU A 158 16.41 19.69 -2.49
C GLU A 158 15.78 19.69 -1.09
N ALA A 159 14.69 18.95 -0.93
CA ALA A 159 14.01 18.82 0.34
C ALA A 159 14.80 17.94 1.32
N ASP A 160 14.87 18.34 2.59
CA ASP A 160 15.39 17.46 3.64
C ASP A 160 14.35 16.40 4.01
N LEU A 161 14.61 15.14 3.66
CA LEU A 161 13.77 13.99 3.94
C LEU A 161 14.41 13.04 4.99
N THR A 162 15.40 13.51 5.71
CA THR A 162 16.17 12.69 6.66
C THR A 162 15.53 12.58 8.05
N GLY A 163 14.67 13.54 8.43
CA GLY A 163 13.94 13.55 9.70
C GLY A 163 12.71 12.62 9.70
N ARG A 164 11.86 12.77 10.73
CA ARG A 164 10.58 12.07 10.80
C ARG A 164 9.61 12.67 9.77
N VAL A 165 9.31 11.94 8.70
CA VAL A 165 8.51 12.43 7.58
C VAL A 165 7.36 11.48 7.22
N ALA A 166 6.24 12.09 6.85
CA ALA A 166 5.13 11.44 6.16
C ALA A 166 5.01 12.08 4.76
N VAL A 167 5.26 11.29 3.70
CA VAL A 167 5.15 11.75 2.32
C VAL A 167 3.77 11.41 1.79
N VAL A 168 2.99 12.43 1.44
CA VAL A 168 1.59 12.32 1.04
C VAL A 168 1.47 12.43 -0.47
N VAL A 169 0.95 11.38 -1.10
CA VAL A 169 0.52 11.41 -2.49
C VAL A 169 -1.01 11.47 -2.55
N GLY A 170 -1.54 12.25 -3.46
CA GLY A 170 -2.96 12.56 -3.52
C GLY A 170 -3.75 11.68 -4.48
N ASN A 171 -5.05 11.98 -4.56
CA ASN A 171 -5.97 11.40 -5.52
C ASN A 171 -5.49 11.63 -6.96
N GLU A 172 -5.75 10.67 -7.84
CA GLU A 172 -5.28 10.66 -9.23
C GLU A 172 -5.80 11.85 -10.05
N ALA A 173 -7.02 12.30 -9.78
CA ALA A 173 -7.65 13.38 -10.52
C ALA A 173 -7.50 14.76 -9.85
N HIS A 174 -7.46 14.79 -8.51
CA HIS A 174 -7.56 16.03 -7.75
C HIS A 174 -6.29 16.36 -6.93
N GLY A 175 -5.35 15.43 -6.84
CA GLY A 175 -4.15 15.60 -6.00
C GLY A 175 -4.47 15.67 -4.51
N VAL A 176 -3.65 16.41 -3.78
CA VAL A 176 -3.88 16.76 -2.37
C VAL A 176 -4.50 18.16 -2.34
N PRO A 177 -5.62 18.38 -1.61
CA PRO A 177 -6.23 19.72 -1.49
C PRO A 177 -5.26 20.75 -0.93
N GLY A 178 -5.32 21.99 -1.42
CA GLY A 178 -4.43 23.08 -1.00
C GLY A 178 -4.61 23.51 0.46
N ASP A 179 -5.76 23.21 1.06
CA ASP A 179 -6.10 23.45 2.46
C ASP A 179 -5.84 22.25 3.37
N ALA A 180 -5.25 21.17 2.84
CA ALA A 180 -4.88 20.01 3.64
C ALA A 180 -3.89 20.40 4.76
N PRO A 181 -4.00 19.77 5.95
CA PRO A 181 -3.17 20.11 7.11
C PRO A 181 -1.75 19.55 6.95
N VAL A 182 -0.98 20.09 6.00
CA VAL A 182 0.41 19.69 5.70
C VAL A 182 1.42 20.74 6.16
N ASP A 183 2.67 20.32 6.35
CA ASP A 183 3.76 21.20 6.78
C ASP A 183 4.59 21.74 5.60
N GLY A 184 4.37 21.21 4.42
CA GLY A 184 5.06 21.67 3.21
C GLY A 184 4.66 20.85 1.97
N TRP A 185 5.20 21.27 0.83
CA TRP A 185 4.92 20.68 -0.46
C TRP A 185 6.19 20.24 -1.16
N LEU A 186 6.13 19.06 -1.77
CA LEU A 186 7.19 18.50 -2.60
C LEU A 186 6.74 18.51 -4.06
N THR A 187 7.67 18.71 -4.98
CA THR A 187 7.42 18.53 -6.40
C THR A 187 8.48 17.64 -7.02
N ILE A 188 8.08 16.88 -8.04
CA ILE A 188 8.99 16.18 -8.93
C ILE A 188 9.06 17.05 -10.21
N PRO A 189 10.19 17.75 -10.49
CA PRO A 189 10.29 18.58 -11.68
C PRO A 189 10.13 17.76 -12.95
N HIS A 190 9.31 18.23 -13.88
CA HIS A 190 9.07 17.60 -15.17
C HIS A 190 9.86 18.30 -16.27
N ALA A 191 10.47 17.53 -17.18
CA ALA A 191 11.25 18.06 -18.30
C ALA A 191 10.40 18.45 -19.52
N ALA A 192 9.11 18.10 -19.53
CA ALA A 192 8.20 18.32 -20.66
C ALA A 192 6.86 18.89 -20.19
N ALA A 193 6.01 19.28 -21.15
CA ALA A 193 4.64 19.77 -20.89
C ALA A 193 3.68 18.63 -20.46
N VAL A 194 4.14 17.79 -19.53
CA VAL A 194 3.34 16.73 -18.91
C VAL A 194 2.70 17.32 -17.66
N GLU A 195 1.39 17.20 -17.53
CA GLU A 195 0.65 17.80 -16.42
C GLU A 195 0.97 17.09 -15.07
N SER A 196 1.17 15.77 -15.09
CA SER A 196 1.46 15.00 -13.88
C SER A 196 2.06 13.63 -14.22
N LEU A 197 2.67 12.99 -13.23
CA LEU A 197 3.04 11.57 -13.25
C LEU A 197 1.88 10.72 -12.68
N ASN A 198 1.84 9.44 -13.07
CA ASN A 198 1.03 8.47 -12.35
C ASN A 198 1.40 8.52 -10.85
N VAL A 199 0.39 8.53 -9.99
CA VAL A 199 0.56 8.73 -8.54
C VAL A 199 1.46 7.67 -7.89
N ALA A 200 1.37 6.41 -8.32
CA ALA A 200 2.22 5.35 -7.79
C ALA A 200 3.69 5.47 -8.26
N MET A 201 3.90 5.97 -9.48
CA MET A 201 5.25 6.28 -9.98
C MET A 201 5.87 7.44 -9.19
N ALA A 202 5.10 8.51 -8.95
CA ALA A 202 5.54 9.63 -8.10
C ALA A 202 5.87 9.15 -6.68
N ALA A 203 4.99 8.36 -6.07
CA ALA A 203 5.22 7.76 -4.76
C ALA A 203 6.51 6.93 -4.71
N THR A 204 6.77 6.13 -5.76
CA THR A 204 7.98 5.31 -5.85
C THR A 204 9.24 6.18 -5.90
N VAL A 205 9.27 7.21 -6.76
CA VAL A 205 10.41 8.13 -6.85
C VAL A 205 10.70 8.79 -5.51
N LEU A 206 9.67 9.30 -4.84
CA LEU A 206 9.79 9.97 -3.55
C LEU A 206 10.22 9.02 -2.44
N ALA A 207 9.66 7.81 -2.38
CA ALA A 207 10.03 6.82 -1.39
C ALA A 207 11.51 6.43 -1.49
N PHE A 208 12.01 6.22 -2.71
CA PHE A 208 13.42 5.89 -2.91
C PHE A 208 14.36 7.08 -2.71
N GLU A 209 13.89 8.32 -2.87
CA GLU A 209 14.66 9.50 -2.48
C GLU A 209 14.80 9.59 -0.95
N VAL A 210 13.73 9.36 -0.19
CA VAL A 210 13.82 9.23 1.27
C VAL A 210 14.86 8.17 1.65
N ALA A 211 14.77 6.98 1.04
CA ALA A 211 15.72 5.89 1.30
C ALA A 211 17.16 6.28 0.93
N ARG A 212 17.37 7.01 -0.17
CA ARG A 212 18.69 7.48 -0.60
C ARG A 212 19.31 8.43 0.44
N GLN A 213 18.55 9.43 0.86
CA GLN A 213 19.05 10.42 1.83
C GLN A 213 19.40 9.78 3.18
N ARG A 214 18.66 8.75 3.59
CA ARG A 214 18.87 8.05 4.87
C ARG A 214 20.05 7.07 4.87
N ARG A 215 20.40 6.51 3.70
CA ARG A 215 21.56 5.61 3.57
C ARG A 215 22.92 6.30 3.76
N HIS A 216 22.98 7.61 3.69
CA HIS A 216 24.22 8.39 3.81
C HIS A 216 24.35 9.10 5.17
N ARG A 217 23.63 8.61 6.18
CA ARG A 217 23.76 9.05 7.59
C ARG A 217 24.63 8.13 8.44
#